data_652f06e318fe2b7f5f96592df02efa84
#
_entry.id   652f06e318fe2b7f5f96592df02efa84
#
_cell.length_a   1.000
_cell.length_b   1.000
_cell.length_c   1.000
_cell.angle_alpha   90.00
_cell.angle_beta   90.00
_cell.angle_gamma   90.00
#
_symmetry.space_group_name_H-M   'P 1'
#
loop_
_entity.id
_entity.type
_entity.pdbx_description
1 polymer ?
#
loop_
_entity_poly.entity_id
_entity_poly.type
_entity_poly.pdbx_seq_one_letter_code
_entity_poly.pdbx_strand_id
1 'polypeptide(L)'
;MADLVCEKCGSKCIDERFFSTFKVAVCDSCKKSDQDQYALITKTAAMREFLLTAEELEDTQIFPHLVRPNPHKSSWHNMQLFLRKQVADFSVKKHGSLNKLEDNKVKKVERKLSSKEKRYSKKMKELRQKTRLDTSIGTRSRPARHTHDFEENDNGKLCRVCGFQINYEK
;
A
#
# COMPACT_ATOMS: atom_id res chain seq x y z
N MET A 1 4.86 -23.93 -43.83
CA MET A 1 5.08 -23.19 -42.56
C MET A 1 4.53 -21.82 -42.78
N ALA A 2 3.57 -21.36 -41.96
CA ALA A 2 3.02 -20.03 -42.14
C ALA A 2 4.14 -19.02 -41.86
N ASP A 3 4.36 -18.09 -42.79
CA ASP A 3 5.33 -16.99 -42.58
C ASP A 3 4.84 -16.13 -41.40
N LEU A 4 5.55 -16.24 -40.28
CA LEU A 4 5.28 -15.45 -39.11
C LEU A 4 5.67 -14.00 -39.40
N VAL A 5 4.67 -13.11 -39.44
CA VAL A 5 4.85 -11.67 -39.67
C VAL A 5 4.39 -10.88 -38.45
N CYS A 6 5.00 -9.73 -38.22
CA CYS A 6 4.61 -8.83 -37.13
C CYS A 6 3.14 -8.38 -37.30
N GLU A 7 2.30 -8.55 -36.28
CA GLU A 7 0.90 -8.15 -36.27
C GLU A 7 0.65 -6.67 -36.54
N LYS A 8 1.65 -5.81 -36.27
CA LYS A 8 1.53 -4.35 -36.41
C LYS A 8 2.09 -3.79 -37.72
N CYS A 9 3.30 -4.17 -38.09
CA CYS A 9 3.98 -3.58 -39.24
C CYS A 9 4.17 -4.56 -40.40
N GLY A 10 3.77 -5.82 -40.30
CA GLY A 10 3.94 -6.83 -41.32
C GLY A 10 5.39 -7.25 -41.57
N SER A 11 6.35 -6.80 -40.77
CA SER A 11 7.75 -7.18 -40.89
C SER A 11 7.98 -8.66 -40.60
N LYS A 12 8.89 -9.29 -41.34
CA LYS A 12 9.28 -10.69 -41.10
C LYS A 12 10.26 -10.87 -39.93
N CYS A 13 10.81 -9.79 -39.39
CA CYS A 13 11.74 -9.80 -38.26
C CYS A 13 10.95 -9.85 -36.93
N ILE A 14 10.69 -11.03 -36.43
CA ILE A 14 9.95 -11.24 -35.17
C ILE A 14 10.93 -11.61 -34.06
N ASP A 15 10.61 -11.19 -32.81
CA ASP A 15 11.29 -11.68 -31.61
C ASP A 15 10.81 -13.11 -31.29
N GLU A 16 11.62 -14.10 -31.68
CA GLU A 16 11.30 -15.53 -31.51
C GLU A 16 11.08 -15.91 -30.03
N ARG A 17 11.85 -15.32 -29.12
CA ARG A 17 11.70 -15.59 -27.67
C ARG A 17 10.38 -15.06 -27.14
N PHE A 18 9.99 -13.90 -27.60
CA PHE A 18 8.73 -13.28 -27.24
C PHE A 18 7.55 -14.09 -27.80
N PHE A 19 7.65 -14.51 -29.08
CA PHE A 19 6.64 -15.33 -29.71
C PHE A 19 6.53 -16.73 -29.08
N SER A 20 7.65 -17.38 -28.76
CA SER A 20 7.62 -18.71 -28.14
C SER A 20 6.92 -18.72 -26.78
N THR A 21 7.09 -17.65 -25.99
CA THR A 21 6.52 -17.54 -24.66
C THR A 21 5.08 -17.02 -24.70
N PHE A 22 4.83 -15.89 -25.35
CA PHE A 22 3.54 -15.18 -25.27
C PHE A 22 2.61 -15.48 -26.45
N LYS A 23 3.08 -16.18 -27.47
CA LYS A 23 2.33 -16.46 -28.72
C LYS A 23 1.87 -15.21 -29.47
N VAL A 24 2.59 -14.11 -29.31
CA VAL A 24 2.32 -12.83 -29.95
C VAL A 24 3.46 -12.52 -30.92
N ALA A 25 3.14 -12.35 -32.21
CA ALA A 25 4.12 -12.08 -33.26
C ALA A 25 4.39 -10.57 -33.36
N VAL A 26 5.46 -10.10 -32.74
CA VAL A 26 5.83 -8.68 -32.71
C VAL A 26 7.33 -8.52 -32.95
N CYS A 27 7.72 -7.51 -33.77
CA CYS A 27 9.12 -7.13 -33.95
C CYS A 27 9.61 -6.21 -32.83
N ASP A 28 10.94 -6.13 -32.67
CA ASP A 28 11.55 -5.30 -31.61
C ASP A 28 11.22 -3.80 -31.72
N SER A 29 11.06 -3.29 -32.94
CA SER A 29 10.70 -1.89 -33.18
C SER A 29 9.27 -1.60 -32.66
N CYS A 30 8.29 -2.43 -33.03
CA CYS A 30 6.92 -2.28 -32.57
C CYS A 30 6.77 -2.51 -31.07
N LYS A 31 7.55 -3.44 -30.49
CA LYS A 31 7.57 -3.66 -29.04
C LYS A 31 8.08 -2.45 -28.27
N LYS A 32 9.06 -1.71 -28.83
CA LYS A 32 9.57 -0.48 -28.23
C LYS A 32 8.62 0.72 -28.41
N SER A 33 7.94 0.79 -29.57
CA SER A 33 6.98 1.87 -29.85
C SER A 33 5.75 1.80 -28.96
N ASP A 34 5.24 0.60 -28.69
CA ASP A 34 4.03 0.39 -27.90
C ASP A 34 4.33 -0.28 -26.55
N GLN A 35 5.11 0.38 -25.74
CA GLN A 35 5.47 -0.11 -24.41
C GLN A 35 4.25 -0.37 -23.52
N ASP A 36 3.16 0.36 -23.69
CA ASP A 36 1.95 0.15 -22.89
C ASP A 36 1.31 -1.20 -23.13
N GLN A 37 1.42 -1.77 -24.31
CA GLN A 37 0.84 -3.06 -24.65
C GLN A 37 1.84 -4.22 -24.42
N TYR A 38 3.07 -4.03 -24.90
CA TYR A 38 4.07 -5.10 -24.95
C TYR A 38 5.08 -5.07 -23.79
N ALA A 39 4.93 -4.14 -22.85
CA ALA A 39 5.75 -4.12 -21.65
C ALA A 39 5.61 -5.41 -20.84
N LEU A 40 6.73 -5.84 -20.30
CA LEU A 40 6.76 -6.94 -19.34
C LEU A 40 6.62 -6.38 -17.93
N ILE A 41 5.63 -6.87 -17.19
CA ILE A 41 5.35 -6.47 -15.82
C ILE A 41 5.61 -7.61 -14.84
N THR A 42 6.04 -7.28 -13.64
CA THR A 42 6.28 -8.26 -12.57
C THR A 42 4.98 -8.78 -11.98
N LYS A 43 5.01 -9.96 -11.34
CA LYS A 43 3.85 -10.54 -10.63
C LYS A 43 3.23 -9.54 -9.65
N THR A 44 4.06 -8.85 -8.86
CA THR A 44 3.58 -7.85 -7.89
C THR A 44 2.94 -6.63 -8.54
N ALA A 45 3.46 -6.17 -9.69
CA ALA A 45 2.86 -5.08 -10.46
C ALA A 45 1.50 -5.52 -11.04
N ALA A 46 1.41 -6.71 -11.63
CA ALA A 46 0.17 -7.27 -12.15
C ALA A 46 -0.93 -7.37 -11.07
N MET A 47 -0.58 -7.89 -9.88
CA MET A 47 -1.51 -7.96 -8.74
C MET A 47 -1.99 -6.59 -8.26
N ARG A 48 -1.12 -5.58 -8.31
CA ARG A 48 -1.43 -4.24 -7.84
C ARG A 48 -2.21 -3.42 -8.86
N GLU A 49 -1.77 -3.44 -10.13
CA GLU A 49 -2.35 -2.61 -11.19
C GLU A 49 -3.65 -3.19 -11.75
N PHE A 50 -3.74 -4.52 -11.84
CA PHE A 50 -4.87 -5.20 -12.48
C PHE A 50 -5.76 -5.98 -11.50
N LEU A 51 -5.49 -5.91 -10.20
CA LEU A 51 -6.25 -6.57 -9.13
C LEU A 51 -6.41 -8.10 -9.33
N LEU A 52 -5.40 -8.72 -9.90
CA LEU A 52 -5.34 -10.18 -10.05
C LEU A 52 -4.84 -10.84 -8.76
N THR A 53 -5.23 -12.09 -8.55
CA THR A 53 -4.74 -12.90 -7.43
C THR A 53 -3.43 -13.61 -7.80
N ALA A 54 -2.70 -14.09 -6.79
CA ALA A 54 -1.47 -14.85 -7.03
C ALA A 54 -1.74 -16.17 -7.74
N GLU A 55 -2.84 -16.82 -7.38
CA GLU A 55 -3.31 -18.09 -7.93
C GLU A 55 -3.65 -17.98 -9.43
N GLU A 56 -4.36 -16.90 -9.82
CA GLU A 56 -4.66 -16.63 -11.23
C GLU A 56 -3.39 -16.47 -12.08
N LEU A 57 -2.37 -15.82 -11.53
CA LEU A 57 -1.09 -15.59 -12.24
C LEU A 57 -0.18 -16.83 -12.25
N GLU A 58 -0.45 -17.82 -11.43
CA GLU A 58 0.29 -19.11 -11.42
C GLU A 58 -0.17 -20.06 -12.52
N ASP A 59 -1.36 -19.86 -13.07
CA ASP A 59 -1.84 -20.63 -14.20
C ASP A 59 -1.08 -20.26 -15.48
N THR A 60 -0.13 -21.11 -15.83
CA THR A 60 0.73 -20.91 -17.02
C THR A 60 -0.02 -21.06 -18.34
N GLN A 61 -1.20 -21.69 -18.34
CA GLN A 61 -2.02 -21.80 -19.55
C GLN A 61 -2.71 -20.48 -19.88
N ILE A 62 -3.14 -19.75 -18.84
CA ILE A 62 -3.77 -18.43 -18.97
C ILE A 62 -2.72 -17.35 -19.10
N PHE A 63 -1.69 -17.40 -18.25
CA PHE A 63 -0.63 -16.39 -18.18
C PHE A 63 0.76 -16.99 -18.41
N PRO A 64 1.14 -17.20 -19.68
CA PRO A 64 2.53 -17.52 -19.97
C PRO A 64 3.43 -16.40 -19.48
N HIS A 65 4.56 -16.75 -18.85
CA HIS A 65 5.47 -15.77 -18.27
C HIS A 65 6.93 -16.12 -18.56
N LEU A 66 7.77 -15.09 -18.61
CA LEU A 66 9.21 -15.23 -18.71
C LEU A 66 9.81 -15.25 -17.30
N VAL A 67 10.69 -16.21 -17.06
CA VAL A 67 11.45 -16.31 -15.82
C VAL A 67 12.81 -15.66 -16.01
N ARG A 68 13.15 -14.67 -15.21
CA ARG A 68 14.48 -14.02 -15.20
C ARG A 68 15.08 -14.03 -13.80
N PRO A 69 16.41 -14.16 -13.67
CA PRO A 69 17.06 -14.02 -12.38
C PRO A 69 16.83 -12.62 -11.81
N ASN A 70 16.77 -12.54 -10.47
CA ASN A 70 16.57 -11.27 -9.82
C ASN A 70 17.84 -10.39 -9.96
N PRO A 71 17.74 -9.13 -10.45
CA PRO A 71 18.89 -8.27 -10.67
C PRO A 71 19.56 -7.81 -9.37
N HIS A 72 18.82 -7.81 -8.23
CA HIS A 72 19.36 -7.33 -6.97
C HIS A 72 20.22 -8.36 -6.24
N LYS A 73 19.78 -9.61 -6.19
CA LYS A 73 20.52 -10.73 -5.58
C LYS A 73 20.18 -12.04 -6.28
N SER A 74 21.21 -12.77 -6.70
CA SER A 74 21.06 -14.09 -7.34
C SER A 74 20.45 -15.16 -6.41
N SER A 75 20.55 -14.97 -5.09
CA SER A 75 19.94 -15.86 -4.09
C SER A 75 18.43 -15.65 -3.90
N TRP A 76 17.85 -14.58 -4.46
CA TRP A 76 16.42 -14.33 -4.40
C TRP A 76 15.68 -15.11 -5.46
N HIS A 77 14.39 -15.35 -5.22
CA HIS A 77 13.53 -16.02 -6.19
C HIS A 77 13.55 -15.31 -7.55
N ASN A 78 13.55 -16.09 -8.61
CA ASN A 78 13.49 -15.60 -9.98
C ASN A 78 12.24 -14.72 -10.18
N MET A 79 12.40 -13.67 -10.98
CA MET A 79 11.30 -12.80 -11.34
C MET A 79 10.45 -13.43 -12.44
N GLN A 80 9.15 -13.50 -12.23
CA GLN A 80 8.16 -13.84 -13.23
C GLN A 80 7.69 -12.56 -13.92
N LEU A 81 7.84 -12.50 -15.24
CA LEU A 81 7.47 -11.36 -16.07
C LEU A 81 6.31 -11.74 -16.99
N PHE A 82 5.23 -11.00 -16.89
CA PHE A 82 3.98 -11.19 -17.61
C PHE A 82 3.80 -10.14 -18.69
N LEU A 83 3.15 -10.49 -19.78
CA LEU A 83 2.81 -9.53 -20.84
C LEU A 83 1.66 -8.63 -20.39
N ARG A 84 1.88 -7.32 -20.37
CA ARG A 84 0.89 -6.33 -19.90
C ARG A 84 -0.44 -6.42 -20.65
N LYS A 85 -0.41 -6.60 -21.98
CA LYS A 85 -1.61 -6.76 -22.81
C LYS A 85 -2.48 -7.93 -22.33
N GLN A 86 -1.91 -9.13 -22.14
CA GLN A 86 -2.65 -10.31 -21.71
C GLN A 86 -3.25 -10.13 -20.32
N VAL A 87 -2.48 -9.52 -19.40
CA VAL A 87 -2.94 -9.23 -18.04
C VAL A 87 -4.07 -8.19 -18.06
N ALA A 88 -3.97 -7.16 -18.89
CA ALA A 88 -5.00 -6.12 -19.04
C ALA A 88 -6.29 -6.72 -19.62
N ASP A 89 -6.20 -7.50 -20.70
CA ASP A 89 -7.36 -8.12 -21.35
C ASP A 89 -8.12 -9.05 -20.40
N PHE A 90 -7.38 -9.85 -19.62
CA PHE A 90 -8.00 -10.71 -18.60
C PHE A 90 -8.64 -9.90 -17.47
N SER A 91 -7.97 -8.83 -17.01
CA SER A 91 -8.52 -7.96 -15.99
C SER A 91 -9.83 -7.29 -16.44
N VAL A 92 -9.90 -6.86 -17.70
CA VAL A 92 -11.13 -6.31 -18.29
C VAL A 92 -12.23 -7.38 -18.33
N LYS A 93 -11.92 -8.61 -18.71
CA LYS A 93 -12.88 -9.72 -18.67
C LYS A 93 -13.39 -10.00 -17.26
N LYS A 94 -12.50 -9.97 -16.27
CA LYS A 94 -12.83 -10.23 -14.86
C LYS A 94 -13.66 -9.11 -14.22
N HIS A 95 -13.31 -7.85 -14.45
CA HIS A 95 -13.95 -6.69 -13.81
C HIS A 95 -15.03 -6.03 -14.66
N GLY A 96 -15.14 -6.40 -15.94
CA GLY A 96 -16.14 -5.93 -16.89
C GLY A 96 -15.78 -4.65 -17.61
N SER A 97 -15.01 -3.73 -17.03
CA SER A 97 -14.52 -2.51 -17.69
C SER A 97 -13.32 -1.90 -16.94
N LEU A 98 -12.57 -1.02 -17.62
CA LEU A 98 -11.47 -0.30 -17.02
C LEU A 98 -11.93 0.64 -15.90
N ASN A 99 -13.06 1.32 -16.07
CA ASN A 99 -13.62 2.22 -15.06
C ASN A 99 -13.97 1.45 -13.77
N LYS A 100 -14.60 0.28 -13.88
CA LYS A 100 -14.89 -0.58 -12.73
C LYS A 100 -13.62 -1.10 -12.04
N LEU A 101 -12.57 -1.35 -12.82
CA LEU A 101 -11.27 -1.72 -12.26
C LEU A 101 -10.69 -0.58 -11.42
N GLU A 102 -10.77 0.66 -11.89
CA GLU A 102 -10.32 1.84 -11.15
C GLU A 102 -11.13 2.07 -9.88
N ASP A 103 -12.45 1.98 -9.95
CA ASP A 103 -13.33 2.04 -8.78
C ASP A 103 -12.97 0.98 -7.73
N ASN A 104 -12.69 -0.24 -8.18
CA ASN A 104 -12.27 -1.31 -7.29
C ASN A 104 -10.89 -1.06 -6.65
N LYS A 105 -9.97 -0.41 -7.39
CA LYS A 105 -8.68 0.03 -6.82
C LYS A 105 -8.89 1.06 -5.72
N VAL A 106 -9.71 2.09 -5.97
CA VAL A 106 -10.04 3.13 -4.98
C VAL A 106 -10.65 2.49 -3.73
N LYS A 107 -11.69 1.66 -3.89
CA LYS A 107 -12.32 0.94 -2.77
C LYS A 107 -11.33 0.08 -1.97
N LYS A 108 -10.37 -0.56 -2.65
CA LYS A 108 -9.33 -1.36 -1.98
C LYS A 108 -8.36 -0.49 -1.17
N VAL A 109 -8.01 0.70 -1.67
CA VAL A 109 -7.19 1.67 -0.94
C VAL A 109 -7.94 2.20 0.28
N GLU A 110 -9.18 2.62 0.13
CA GLU A 110 -10.04 3.12 1.21
C GLU A 110 -10.20 2.08 2.33
N ARG A 111 -10.48 0.81 1.97
CA ARG A 111 -10.56 -0.29 2.96
C ARG A 111 -9.25 -0.49 3.72
N LYS A 112 -8.10 -0.36 3.03
CA LYS A 112 -6.78 -0.45 3.68
C LYS A 112 -6.55 0.72 4.64
N LEU A 113 -6.90 1.95 4.25
CA LEU A 113 -6.79 3.13 5.10
C LEU A 113 -7.68 3.01 6.34
N SER A 114 -8.97 2.73 6.15
CA SER A 114 -9.91 2.50 7.25
C SER A 114 -9.45 1.40 8.22
N SER A 115 -8.91 0.30 7.69
CA SER A 115 -8.35 -0.77 8.53
C SER A 115 -7.13 -0.32 9.33
N LYS A 116 -6.25 0.50 8.74
CA LYS A 116 -5.09 1.08 9.44
C LYS A 116 -5.53 2.05 10.53
N GLU A 117 -6.50 2.92 10.25
CA GLU A 117 -7.06 3.86 11.22
C GLU A 117 -7.70 3.14 12.41
N LYS A 118 -8.49 2.10 12.15
CA LYS A 118 -9.08 1.26 13.21
C LYS A 118 -8.00 0.60 14.08
N ARG A 119 -6.95 0.04 13.47
CA ARG A 119 -5.82 -0.54 14.21
C ARG A 119 -5.08 0.50 15.03
N TYR A 120 -4.84 1.66 14.46
CA TYR A 120 -4.19 2.78 15.13
C TYR A 120 -5.02 3.28 16.32
N SER A 121 -6.32 3.53 16.12
CA SER A 121 -7.22 3.98 17.17
C SER A 121 -7.33 2.97 18.33
N LYS A 122 -7.37 1.65 18.00
CA LYS A 122 -7.34 0.58 19.00
C LYS A 122 -6.05 0.62 19.81
N LYS A 123 -4.90 0.68 19.14
CA LYS A 123 -3.58 0.77 19.79
C LYS A 123 -3.46 2.01 20.68
N MET A 124 -3.97 3.15 20.20
CA MET A 124 -3.98 4.39 20.99
C MET A 124 -4.89 4.28 22.24
N LYS A 125 -6.05 3.62 22.12
CA LYS A 125 -6.91 3.36 23.30
C LYS A 125 -6.20 2.46 24.31
N GLU A 126 -5.55 1.40 23.86
CA GLU A 126 -4.79 0.49 24.72
C GLU A 126 -3.63 1.22 25.42
N LEU A 127 -2.89 2.05 24.71
CA LEU A 127 -1.82 2.87 25.30
C LEU A 127 -2.36 3.86 26.33
N ARG A 128 -3.47 4.54 26.01
CA ARG A 128 -4.13 5.46 26.97
C ARG A 128 -4.66 4.76 28.22
N GLN A 129 -5.16 3.52 28.08
CA GLN A 129 -5.57 2.73 29.24
C GLN A 129 -4.38 2.34 30.10
N LYS A 130 -3.27 1.88 29.49
CA LYS A 130 -2.04 1.55 30.23
C LYS A 130 -1.45 2.77 30.93
N THR A 131 -1.35 3.93 30.26
CA THR A 131 -0.83 5.16 30.87
C THR A 131 -1.77 5.72 31.94
N ARG A 132 -3.10 5.53 31.84
CA ARG A 132 -4.04 5.91 32.92
C ARG A 132 -3.91 5.00 34.14
N LEU A 133 -3.61 3.73 33.96
CA LEU A 133 -3.31 2.82 35.08
C LEU A 133 -2.02 3.23 35.80
N ASP A 134 -1.01 3.69 35.06
CA ASP A 134 0.24 4.20 35.63
C ASP A 134 0.07 5.59 36.28
N THR A 135 -0.86 6.43 35.80
CA THR A 135 -1.13 7.74 36.38
C THR A 135 -2.18 7.71 37.49
N SER A 136 -2.86 6.58 37.73
CA SER A 136 -3.78 6.42 38.87
C SER A 136 -3.06 6.42 40.22
N ILE A 137 -1.73 6.26 40.22
CA ILE A 137 -0.87 6.52 41.36
C ILE A 137 -0.47 8.01 41.33
N GLY A 138 -1.43 8.93 41.51
CA GLY A 138 -1.08 10.33 41.76
C GLY A 138 -1.77 11.44 40.99
N THR A 139 -2.87 11.19 40.29
CA THR A 139 -3.68 12.32 39.83
C THR A 139 -4.60 12.80 40.95
N ARG A 140 -4.02 13.59 41.87
CA ARG A 140 -4.83 14.64 42.48
C ARG A 140 -5.49 15.39 41.32
N SER A 141 -6.82 15.35 41.26
CA SER A 141 -7.59 16.15 40.31
C SER A 141 -7.00 17.58 40.31
N ARG A 142 -6.46 18.03 39.16
CA ARG A 142 -6.05 19.43 39.05
C ARG A 142 -7.31 20.26 39.35
N PRO A 143 -7.31 21.07 40.42
CA PRO A 143 -8.45 21.93 40.67
C PRO A 143 -8.70 22.81 39.43
N ALA A 144 -9.95 23.05 39.11
CA ALA A 144 -10.33 23.92 38.02
C ALA A 144 -9.48 25.18 38.05
N ARG A 145 -9.00 25.66 36.88
CA ARG A 145 -8.24 26.90 36.80
C ARG A 145 -9.08 28.00 37.44
N HIS A 146 -8.60 28.55 38.55
CA HIS A 146 -9.23 29.67 39.26
C HIS A 146 -8.17 30.74 39.54
N THR A 147 -8.60 31.95 39.71
CA THR A 147 -7.76 33.04 40.24
C THR A 147 -7.55 32.76 41.71
N HIS A 148 -6.29 32.70 42.18
CA HIS A 148 -6.01 32.41 43.58
C HIS A 148 -6.46 33.58 44.44
N ASP A 149 -7.30 33.31 45.43
CA ASP A 149 -7.68 34.25 46.50
C ASP A 149 -6.90 33.85 47.75
N PHE A 150 -5.91 34.69 48.11
CA PHE A 150 -4.96 34.43 49.18
C PHE A 150 -5.38 35.10 50.48
N GLU A 151 -5.43 34.31 51.55
CA GLU A 151 -5.43 34.84 52.91
C GLU A 151 -4.00 34.86 53.44
N GLU A 152 -3.69 35.96 54.15
CA GLU A 152 -2.40 36.11 54.84
C GLU A 152 -2.44 35.43 56.20
N ASN A 153 -1.49 34.54 56.45
CA ASN A 153 -1.26 33.90 57.75
C ASN A 153 0.14 34.28 58.24
N ASP A 154 0.43 34.08 59.49
CA ASP A 154 1.72 34.41 60.13
C ASP A 154 2.95 33.78 59.44
N ASN A 155 2.76 32.69 58.68
CA ASN A 155 3.82 31.94 58.00
C ASN A 155 3.81 32.07 56.46
N GLY A 156 2.86 32.87 55.87
CA GLY A 156 2.75 32.96 54.41
C GLY A 156 1.34 33.26 53.92
N LYS A 157 1.08 32.99 52.67
CA LYS A 157 -0.23 33.16 52.01
C LYS A 157 -0.82 31.84 51.62
N LEU A 158 -2.08 31.58 51.93
CA LEU A 158 -2.81 30.34 51.61
C LEU A 158 -4.02 30.66 50.70
N CYS A 159 -4.18 29.96 49.59
CA CYS A 159 -5.35 30.10 48.77
C CYS A 159 -6.53 29.34 49.36
N ARG A 160 -7.69 30.04 49.58
CA ARG A 160 -8.94 29.46 50.15
C ARG A 160 -9.53 28.34 49.29
N VAL A 161 -9.35 28.41 47.97
CA VAL A 161 -10.02 27.50 47.02
C VAL A 161 -9.24 26.22 46.81
N CYS A 162 -7.90 26.29 46.63
CA CYS A 162 -7.07 25.13 46.27
C CYS A 162 -6.03 24.74 47.32
N GLY A 163 -5.91 25.50 48.42
CA GLY A 163 -4.93 25.20 49.46
C GLY A 163 -3.47 25.45 49.04
N PHE A 164 -3.23 26.16 47.94
CA PHE A 164 -1.85 26.49 47.51
C PHE A 164 -1.27 27.51 48.51
N GLN A 165 -0.08 27.17 49.04
CA GLN A 165 0.56 27.98 50.08
C GLN A 165 1.86 28.58 49.57
N ILE A 166 2.08 29.84 49.85
CA ILE A 166 3.33 30.57 49.62
C ILE A 166 3.93 30.89 50.98
N ASN A 167 5.07 30.30 51.31
CA ASN A 167 5.78 30.56 52.56
C ASN A 167 6.77 31.71 52.35
N TYR A 168 6.83 32.64 53.32
CA TYR A 168 7.88 33.64 53.37
C TYR A 168 9.14 33.03 53.99
N GLU A 169 10.24 33.00 53.23
CA GLU A 169 11.55 32.71 53.82
C GLU A 169 11.96 33.84 54.70
N LYS A 170 12.41 33.56 55.95
CA LYS A 170 12.97 34.51 56.87
C LYS A 170 14.44 34.76 56.58
#